data_702b9b303d6113caee8afb2cbcbd04e1
#
_entry.id   702b9b303d6113caee8afb2cbcbd04e1
#
_cell.length_a   1.000
_cell.length_b   1.000
_cell.length_c   1.000
_cell.angle_alpha   90.00
_cell.angle_beta   90.00
_cell.angle_gamma   90.00
#
_symmetry.space_group_name_H-M   'P 1'
#
loop_
_entity.id
_entity.type
_entity.pdbx_description
1 polymer ?
#
loop_
_entity_poly.entity_id
_entity_poly.type
_entity_poly.pdbx_seq_one_letter_code
_entity_poly.pdbx_strand_id
1 'polypeptide(L)'
;MLEKIDLSKKMGKKEFNTLMRELDAKLGRLQRVCKEKRIPVIIAVEGFGAAGKGTMINRLIEPLDPRGFKVYTTQRETEEERFYPFLWRFWNTMPGRGRITILDRSWYRILLNDRFDGKSDEKSLATAADEINSFEQLLTDDHIVLIKFFLVISQKEQKKRLKKLAASKETAWRVTEGDRRRCEHYDEYFRLTEEALQKTDRDNAPWTIIESENREYAAAKVMSTVVKRLEAAIADADRRAALPKESVEESAAIYPDAFRASALAGVDHSKSLTKEQYQKQLKELQAKLSHLHNEVYRRRIPVVLAFEGWDAGGKGGAIKRLTQALDPRGYAVQPVSAPNDLEKSHHYLWRFWTNMPKAGHFTIFDRSWYGRVMVERIEGFCSGEEWRRAYTEINNMEESWTNSGCIVLKFWMHIDKDEQERRFKERQENPDKQWKITEEDWRNRAKWDQYEVAVDEMLVRTSTTYAPWIIVEANSKYYARIKVLKTVVGAIEDYLKTHK
;
A
#
# COMPACT_ATOMS: atom_id res chain seq x y z
N MET A 1 0.71 0.04 28.84
CA MET A 1 -0.61 0.54 28.38
C MET A 1 -1.73 -0.19 29.12
N LEU A 2 -1.85 -1.50 28.95
CA LEU A 2 -2.93 -2.31 29.53
C LEU A 2 -2.85 -2.44 31.07
N GLU A 3 -1.65 -2.51 31.64
CA GLU A 3 -1.41 -2.61 33.10
C GLU A 3 -1.93 -1.41 33.89
N LYS A 4 -2.09 -0.25 33.25
CA LYS A 4 -2.55 1.00 33.88
C LYS A 4 -4.05 1.19 33.78
N ILE A 5 -4.78 0.22 33.21
CA ILE A 5 -6.22 0.34 32.93
C ILE A 5 -7.05 -0.05 34.16
N ASP A 6 -7.97 0.82 34.53
CA ASP A 6 -8.94 0.60 35.60
C ASP A 6 -10.25 -0.01 35.06
N LEU A 7 -10.36 -1.34 35.13
CA LEU A 7 -11.54 -2.06 34.64
C LEU A 7 -12.79 -1.87 35.52
N SER A 8 -12.67 -1.21 36.70
CA SER A 8 -13.81 -0.95 37.59
C SER A 8 -14.70 0.20 37.08
N LYS A 9 -14.27 0.96 36.08
CA LYS A 9 -15.03 2.09 35.53
C LYS A 9 -16.41 1.69 35.04
N LYS A 10 -17.40 2.47 35.45
CA LYS A 10 -18.81 2.23 35.13
C LYS A 10 -19.52 3.55 34.81
N MET A 11 -20.54 3.44 33.99
CA MET A 11 -21.48 4.54 33.70
C MET A 11 -22.89 4.11 34.01
N GLY A 12 -23.63 5.00 34.65
CA GLY A 12 -25.05 4.75 34.99
C GLY A 12 -25.92 4.84 33.73
N LYS A 13 -26.97 4.02 33.69
CA LYS A 13 -27.87 3.95 32.53
C LYS A 13 -28.52 5.28 32.14
N LYS A 14 -28.89 6.13 33.13
CA LYS A 14 -29.49 7.45 32.88
C LYS A 14 -28.48 8.40 32.21
N GLU A 15 -27.28 8.47 32.76
CA GLU A 15 -26.15 9.25 32.22
C GLU A 15 -25.83 8.79 30.82
N PHE A 16 -25.67 7.48 30.63
CA PHE A 16 -25.44 6.87 29.33
C PHE A 16 -26.46 7.30 28.27
N ASN A 17 -27.76 7.15 28.59
CA ASN A 17 -28.82 7.49 27.62
C ASN A 17 -28.83 8.98 27.26
N THR A 18 -28.50 9.87 28.19
CA THR A 18 -28.41 11.32 27.91
C THR A 18 -27.24 11.63 27.00
N LEU A 19 -26.03 11.12 27.31
CA LEU A 19 -24.82 11.32 26.52
C LEU A 19 -24.99 10.73 25.12
N MET A 20 -25.53 9.53 24.99
CA MET A 20 -25.67 8.85 23.71
C MET A 20 -26.59 9.57 22.74
N ARG A 21 -27.70 10.20 23.21
CA ARG A 21 -28.53 11.03 22.32
C ARG A 21 -27.79 12.18 21.69
N GLU A 22 -26.91 12.82 22.43
CA GLU A 22 -26.06 13.90 21.91
C GLU A 22 -25.02 13.38 20.92
N LEU A 23 -24.33 12.28 21.28
CA LEU A 23 -23.29 11.70 20.44
C LEU A 23 -23.86 11.13 19.13
N ASP A 24 -25.04 10.52 19.16
CA ASP A 24 -25.72 9.99 17.97
C ASP A 24 -26.03 11.12 16.96
N ALA A 25 -26.62 12.20 17.44
CA ALA A 25 -26.91 13.36 16.60
C ALA A 25 -25.64 13.99 16.00
N LYS A 26 -24.58 14.10 16.81
CA LYS A 26 -23.27 14.60 16.37
C LYS A 26 -22.65 13.70 15.33
N LEU A 27 -22.60 12.39 15.58
CA LEU A 27 -21.92 11.43 14.70
C LEU A 27 -22.59 11.35 13.32
N GLY A 28 -23.93 11.31 13.25
CA GLY A 28 -24.66 11.34 11.99
C GLY A 28 -24.41 12.63 11.18
N ARG A 29 -24.27 13.78 11.88
CA ARG A 29 -23.88 15.04 11.23
C ARG A 29 -22.44 14.99 10.73
N LEU A 30 -21.50 14.55 11.57
CA LEU A 30 -20.07 14.50 11.22
C LEU A 30 -19.80 13.58 10.03
N GLN A 31 -20.52 12.45 9.92
CA GLN A 31 -20.43 11.60 8.73
C GLN A 31 -20.74 12.37 7.43
N ARG A 32 -21.81 13.19 7.43
CA ARG A 32 -22.16 14.00 6.27
C ARG A 32 -21.09 15.03 5.94
N VAL A 33 -20.56 15.71 6.95
CA VAL A 33 -19.47 16.69 6.76
C VAL A 33 -18.19 16.01 6.23
N CYS A 34 -17.82 14.84 6.77
CA CYS A 34 -16.70 14.06 6.27
C CYS A 34 -16.90 13.68 4.78
N LYS A 35 -18.13 13.30 4.40
CA LYS A 35 -18.45 13.01 2.99
C LYS A 35 -18.28 14.24 2.09
N GLU A 36 -18.82 15.39 2.50
CA GLU A 36 -18.73 16.67 1.75
C GLU A 36 -17.28 17.12 1.60
N LYS A 37 -16.51 17.05 2.67
CA LYS A 37 -15.07 17.41 2.69
C LYS A 37 -14.16 16.31 2.16
N ARG A 38 -14.72 15.18 1.72
CA ARG A 38 -14.00 14.03 1.17
C ARG A 38 -12.96 13.44 2.13
N ILE A 39 -13.22 13.47 3.45
CA ILE A 39 -12.36 12.93 4.48
C ILE A 39 -12.60 11.40 4.61
N PRO A 40 -11.63 10.53 4.29
CA PRO A 40 -11.76 9.09 4.48
C PRO A 40 -11.47 8.72 5.94
N VAL A 41 -12.16 7.69 6.45
CA VAL A 41 -12.04 7.27 7.86
C VAL A 41 -11.87 5.76 7.95
N ILE A 42 -10.91 5.32 8.76
CA ILE A 42 -10.73 3.92 9.14
C ILE A 42 -10.86 3.79 10.65
N ILE A 43 -11.70 2.86 11.09
CA ILE A 43 -11.87 2.53 12.52
C ILE A 43 -11.49 1.07 12.71
N ALA A 44 -10.34 0.80 13.32
CA ALA A 44 -9.88 -0.53 13.65
C ALA A 44 -10.30 -0.91 15.07
N VAL A 45 -11.02 -2.01 15.23
CA VAL A 45 -11.53 -2.50 16.53
C VAL A 45 -10.89 -3.83 16.86
N GLU A 46 -9.94 -3.80 17.80
CA GLU A 46 -9.23 -4.95 18.34
C GLU A 46 -9.66 -5.23 19.79
N GLY A 47 -9.18 -6.31 20.37
CA GLY A 47 -9.41 -6.62 21.78
C GLY A 47 -9.57 -8.11 22.08
N PHE A 48 -9.64 -8.43 23.34
CA PHE A 48 -9.77 -9.79 23.84
C PHE A 48 -11.01 -10.52 23.30
N GLY A 49 -10.96 -11.85 23.29
CA GLY A 49 -12.13 -12.68 22.98
C GLY A 49 -13.31 -12.35 23.91
N ALA A 50 -14.51 -12.25 23.37
CA ALA A 50 -15.73 -11.86 24.11
C ALA A 50 -15.70 -10.47 24.78
N ALA A 51 -14.73 -9.59 24.50
CA ALA A 51 -14.69 -8.22 25.01
C ALA A 51 -15.84 -7.34 24.51
N GLY A 52 -16.51 -7.72 23.41
CA GLY A 52 -17.68 -7.03 22.90
C GLY A 52 -17.46 -6.19 21.65
N LYS A 53 -16.43 -6.50 20.86
CA LYS A 53 -16.12 -5.80 19.58
C LYS A 53 -17.35 -5.59 18.69
N GLY A 54 -18.03 -6.66 18.32
CA GLY A 54 -19.24 -6.58 17.49
C GLY A 54 -20.37 -5.75 18.12
N THR A 55 -20.51 -5.77 19.45
CA THR A 55 -21.49 -4.93 20.15
C THR A 55 -21.13 -3.44 20.01
N MET A 56 -19.84 -3.11 20.12
CA MET A 56 -19.37 -1.72 19.97
C MET A 56 -19.49 -1.25 18.51
N ILE A 57 -19.17 -2.10 17.55
CA ILE A 57 -19.37 -1.79 16.13
C ILE A 57 -20.84 -1.56 15.82
N ASN A 58 -21.75 -2.44 16.28
CA ASN A 58 -23.19 -2.25 16.08
C ASN A 58 -23.66 -0.91 16.68
N ARG A 59 -23.21 -0.58 17.89
CA ARG A 59 -23.57 0.68 18.54
C ARG A 59 -23.04 1.90 17.79
N LEU A 60 -21.82 1.78 17.23
CA LEU A 60 -21.19 2.84 16.45
C LEU A 60 -21.94 3.14 15.14
N ILE A 61 -22.45 2.10 14.47
CA ILE A 61 -23.11 2.27 13.17
C ILE A 61 -24.58 2.69 13.25
N GLU A 62 -25.23 2.56 14.41
CA GLU A 62 -26.66 2.92 14.59
C GLU A 62 -27.00 4.33 14.09
N PRO A 63 -26.24 5.40 14.41
CA PRO A 63 -26.54 6.76 13.93
C PRO A 63 -26.03 7.08 12.52
N LEU A 64 -25.30 6.17 11.88
CA LEU A 64 -24.67 6.40 10.59
C LEU A 64 -25.58 6.01 9.41
N ASP A 65 -25.51 6.77 8.32
CA ASP A 65 -26.09 6.36 7.04
C ASP A 65 -25.34 5.13 6.49
N PRO A 66 -26.03 3.98 6.30
CA PRO A 66 -25.38 2.73 5.89
C PRO A 66 -24.72 2.81 4.51
N ARG A 67 -25.12 3.76 3.67
CA ARG A 67 -24.48 3.99 2.36
C ARG A 67 -23.10 4.64 2.50
N GLY A 68 -22.78 5.22 3.65
CA GLY A 68 -21.54 5.96 3.92
C GLY A 68 -20.41 5.12 4.54
N PHE A 69 -20.68 3.90 4.97
CA PHE A 69 -19.70 3.04 5.60
C PHE A 69 -19.71 1.60 5.07
N LYS A 70 -18.62 0.88 5.34
CA LYS A 70 -18.54 -0.58 5.21
C LYS A 70 -17.90 -1.18 6.44
N VAL A 71 -18.36 -2.37 6.84
CA VAL A 71 -17.77 -3.15 7.93
C VAL A 71 -17.13 -4.40 7.34
N TYR A 72 -15.86 -4.61 7.65
CA TYR A 72 -15.13 -5.81 7.26
C TYR A 72 -14.69 -6.57 8.51
N THR A 73 -14.84 -7.88 8.48
CA THR A 73 -14.35 -8.78 9.53
C THR A 73 -13.10 -9.49 9.05
N THR A 74 -11.97 -9.25 9.73
CA THR A 74 -10.72 -9.91 9.41
C THR A 74 -10.66 -11.28 10.06
N GLN A 75 -10.86 -12.30 9.25
CA GLN A 75 -10.71 -13.70 9.62
C GLN A 75 -9.32 -14.23 9.22
N ARG A 76 -9.08 -15.52 9.43
CA ARG A 76 -7.92 -16.20 8.89
C ARG A 76 -7.90 -16.00 7.36
N GLU A 77 -6.71 -15.83 6.82
CA GLU A 77 -6.51 -15.64 5.39
C GLU A 77 -7.14 -16.78 4.58
N THR A 78 -7.82 -16.40 3.51
CA THR A 78 -8.31 -17.35 2.50
C THR A 78 -7.14 -17.94 1.74
N GLU A 79 -7.39 -19.00 0.96
CA GLU A 79 -6.35 -19.58 0.08
C GLU A 79 -5.83 -18.56 -0.94
N GLU A 80 -6.70 -17.69 -1.42
CA GLU A 80 -6.33 -16.64 -2.35
C GLU A 80 -5.47 -15.57 -1.68
N GLU A 81 -5.87 -15.08 -0.51
CA GLU A 81 -5.14 -14.04 0.23
C GLU A 81 -3.71 -14.46 0.59
N ARG A 82 -3.45 -15.76 0.81
CA ARG A 82 -2.11 -16.28 1.08
C ARG A 82 -1.12 -16.19 -0.09
N PHE A 83 -1.61 -15.90 -1.29
CA PHE A 83 -0.75 -15.66 -2.45
C PHE A 83 -0.25 -14.23 -2.56
N TYR A 84 -0.61 -13.37 -1.61
CA TYR A 84 -0.26 -11.95 -1.58
C TYR A 84 0.37 -11.56 -0.23
N PRO A 85 1.11 -10.44 -0.16
CA PRO A 85 1.57 -9.89 1.11
C PRO A 85 0.40 -9.63 2.06
N PHE A 86 0.63 -9.73 3.38
CA PHE A 86 -0.46 -9.63 4.37
C PHE A 86 -1.24 -8.31 4.33
N LEU A 87 -0.62 -7.21 3.92
CA LEU A 87 -1.29 -5.91 3.78
C LEU A 87 -2.18 -5.81 2.53
N TRP A 88 -2.00 -6.66 1.53
CA TRP A 88 -2.78 -6.62 0.29
C TRP A 88 -4.28 -6.67 0.52
N ARG A 89 -4.76 -7.54 1.39
CA ARG A 89 -6.18 -7.67 1.72
C ARG A 89 -6.77 -6.39 2.31
N PHE A 90 -5.96 -5.61 3.03
CA PHE A 90 -6.39 -4.35 3.65
C PHE A 90 -6.40 -3.21 2.63
N TRP A 91 -5.50 -3.20 1.67
CA TRP A 91 -5.57 -2.29 0.54
C TRP A 91 -6.89 -2.44 -0.23
N ASN A 92 -7.40 -3.66 -0.40
CA ASN A 92 -8.71 -3.91 -1.03
C ASN A 92 -9.90 -3.42 -0.18
N THR A 93 -9.70 -3.10 1.09
CA THR A 93 -10.76 -2.60 2.00
C THR A 93 -10.62 -1.10 2.31
N MET A 94 -9.66 -0.40 1.71
CA MET A 94 -9.46 1.02 1.94
C MET A 94 -10.70 1.84 1.59
N PRO A 95 -11.07 2.83 2.44
CA PRO A 95 -12.17 3.71 2.11
C PRO A 95 -11.80 4.68 0.99
N GLY A 96 -12.70 4.88 0.05
CA GLY A 96 -12.61 6.03 -0.84
C GLY A 96 -12.82 7.34 -0.08
N ARG A 97 -12.39 8.45 -0.67
CA ARG A 97 -12.56 9.81 -0.09
C ARG A 97 -14.00 10.05 0.36
N GLY A 98 -14.19 10.46 1.61
CA GLY A 98 -15.49 10.70 2.24
C GLY A 98 -16.27 9.45 2.66
N ARG A 99 -15.61 8.28 2.73
CA ARG A 99 -16.20 7.01 3.18
C ARG A 99 -15.57 6.55 4.49
N ILE A 100 -16.28 5.67 5.20
CA ILE A 100 -15.83 5.08 6.45
C ILE A 100 -15.65 3.57 6.26
N THR A 101 -14.50 3.04 6.62
CA THR A 101 -14.26 1.61 6.76
C THR A 101 -14.11 1.26 8.23
N ILE A 102 -14.84 0.27 8.71
CA ILE A 102 -14.77 -0.26 10.08
C ILE A 102 -14.24 -1.69 9.98
N LEU A 103 -13.16 -1.97 10.69
CA LEU A 103 -12.50 -3.26 10.70
C LEU A 103 -12.76 -3.97 12.04
N ASP A 104 -13.52 -5.08 12.05
CA ASP A 104 -13.58 -6.02 13.16
C ASP A 104 -12.38 -6.95 13.07
N ARG A 105 -11.35 -6.65 13.83
CA ARG A 105 -9.95 -7.07 13.66
C ARG A 105 -9.35 -6.51 12.36
N SER A 106 -8.04 -6.34 12.35
CA SER A 106 -7.34 -5.63 11.29
C SER A 106 -6.00 -6.29 10.99
N TRP A 107 -5.07 -5.52 10.40
CA TRP A 107 -3.69 -5.93 10.14
C TRP A 107 -2.92 -6.33 11.40
N TYR A 108 -3.40 -5.97 12.58
CA TYR A 108 -2.79 -6.39 13.85
C TYR A 108 -2.92 -7.87 14.17
N ARG A 109 -3.75 -8.60 13.43
CA ARG A 109 -3.91 -10.04 13.59
C ARG A 109 -2.55 -10.77 13.60
N ILE A 110 -1.61 -10.37 12.74
CA ILE A 110 -0.28 -10.97 12.64
C ILE A 110 0.53 -10.83 13.94
N LEU A 111 0.46 -9.67 14.59
CA LEU A 111 1.16 -9.38 15.85
C LEU A 111 0.46 -9.95 17.09
N LEU A 112 -0.85 -10.20 17.01
CA LEU A 112 -1.67 -10.65 18.12
C LEU A 112 -1.94 -12.15 18.04
N ASN A 113 -2.84 -12.55 17.15
CA ASN A 113 -3.35 -13.92 17.09
C ASN A 113 -2.34 -14.89 16.49
N ASP A 114 -1.72 -14.53 15.37
CA ASP A 114 -0.83 -15.45 14.66
C ASP A 114 0.49 -15.61 15.42
N ARG A 115 0.95 -14.57 16.12
CA ARG A 115 2.06 -14.64 17.07
C ARG A 115 1.76 -15.60 18.22
N PHE A 116 0.63 -15.44 18.91
CA PHE A 116 0.21 -16.33 20.00
C PHE A 116 0.01 -17.78 19.54
N ASP A 117 -0.46 -17.96 18.31
CA ASP A 117 -0.65 -19.29 17.72
C ASP A 117 0.68 -19.95 17.25
N GLY A 118 1.83 -19.26 17.39
CA GLY A 118 3.15 -19.73 16.98
C GLY A 118 3.34 -19.87 15.47
N LYS A 119 2.61 -19.06 14.69
CA LYS A 119 2.63 -19.10 13.21
C LYS A 119 3.65 -18.15 12.60
N SER A 120 4.19 -17.24 13.38
CA SER A 120 5.16 -16.23 12.95
C SER A 120 6.43 -16.35 13.78
N ASP A 121 7.59 -16.34 13.13
CA ASP A 121 8.89 -16.23 13.80
C ASP A 121 9.18 -14.78 14.24
N GLU A 122 10.19 -14.59 15.09
CA GLU A 122 10.53 -13.26 15.62
C GLU A 122 10.94 -12.26 14.53
N LYS A 123 11.61 -12.72 13.47
CA LYS A 123 12.02 -11.88 12.35
C LYS A 123 10.81 -11.37 11.57
N SER A 124 9.89 -12.26 11.22
CA SER A 124 8.64 -11.91 10.56
C SER A 124 7.79 -10.97 11.41
N LEU A 125 7.79 -11.14 12.73
CA LEU A 125 7.07 -10.26 13.65
C LEU A 125 7.67 -8.87 13.76
N ALA A 126 9.01 -8.76 13.74
CA ALA A 126 9.69 -7.47 13.75
C ALA A 126 9.37 -6.68 12.46
N THR A 127 9.54 -7.33 11.31
CA THR A 127 9.22 -6.75 9.99
C THR A 127 7.76 -6.30 9.90
N ALA A 128 6.82 -7.15 10.36
CA ALA A 128 5.39 -6.82 10.31
C ALA A 128 5.02 -5.59 11.16
N ALA A 129 5.67 -5.38 12.31
CA ALA A 129 5.44 -4.20 13.14
C ALA A 129 5.90 -2.92 12.41
N ASP A 130 7.05 -2.95 11.75
CA ASP A 130 7.58 -1.82 10.99
C ASP A 130 6.74 -1.54 9.73
N GLU A 131 6.31 -2.58 9.04
CA GLU A 131 5.40 -2.46 7.88
C GLU A 131 4.04 -1.86 8.29
N ILE A 132 3.48 -2.28 9.43
CA ILE A 132 2.24 -1.69 9.98
C ILE A 132 2.43 -0.22 10.30
N ASN A 133 3.51 0.15 10.99
CA ASN A 133 3.79 1.55 11.33
C ASN A 133 3.98 2.41 10.08
N SER A 134 4.70 1.90 9.07
CA SER A 134 4.88 2.59 7.79
C SER A 134 3.57 2.74 7.01
N PHE A 135 2.74 1.70 7.03
CA PHE A 135 1.41 1.73 6.42
C PHE A 135 0.48 2.73 7.10
N GLU A 136 0.43 2.75 8.44
CA GLU A 136 -0.37 3.71 9.18
C GLU A 136 0.13 5.16 9.01
N GLN A 137 1.45 5.36 8.90
CA GLN A 137 2.04 6.66 8.59
C GLN A 137 1.58 7.14 7.21
N LEU A 138 1.70 6.30 6.19
CA LEU A 138 1.24 6.59 4.84
C LEU A 138 -0.26 6.95 4.81
N LEU A 139 -1.10 6.22 5.52
CA LEU A 139 -2.54 6.50 5.59
C LEU A 139 -2.83 7.87 6.23
N THR A 140 -2.15 8.18 7.33
CA THR A 140 -2.35 9.45 8.04
C THR A 140 -1.75 10.63 7.30
N ASP A 141 -0.64 10.46 6.62
CA ASP A 141 -0.04 11.48 5.74
C ASP A 141 -0.94 11.80 4.53
N ASP A 142 -1.72 10.81 4.06
CA ASP A 142 -2.78 11.03 3.05
C ASP A 142 -4.09 11.55 3.66
N HIS A 143 -4.04 12.02 4.91
CA HIS A 143 -5.16 12.59 5.66
C HIS A 143 -6.32 11.62 5.91
N ILE A 144 -6.07 10.32 5.92
CA ILE A 144 -7.03 9.32 6.37
C ILE A 144 -7.11 9.40 7.90
N VAL A 145 -8.33 9.55 8.42
CA VAL A 145 -8.56 9.53 9.87
C VAL A 145 -8.49 8.10 10.36
N LEU A 146 -7.39 7.71 10.96
CA LEU A 146 -7.21 6.37 11.54
C LEU A 146 -7.51 6.40 13.04
N ILE A 147 -8.49 5.60 13.46
CA ILE A 147 -8.90 5.45 14.86
C ILE A 147 -8.72 4.00 15.27
N LYS A 148 -7.94 3.74 16.32
CA LYS A 148 -7.63 2.41 16.81
C LYS A 148 -8.17 2.19 18.19
N PHE A 149 -8.98 1.15 18.37
CA PHE A 149 -9.55 0.72 19.64
C PHE A 149 -9.05 -0.66 20.03
N PHE A 150 -8.64 -0.80 21.29
CA PHE A 150 -8.37 -2.11 21.88
C PHE A 150 -9.26 -2.33 23.10
N LEU A 151 -10.17 -3.31 23.03
CA LEU A 151 -11.14 -3.63 24.08
C LEU A 151 -10.56 -4.62 25.08
N VAL A 152 -10.54 -4.23 26.35
CA VAL A 152 -9.97 -5.00 27.47
C VAL A 152 -11.06 -5.44 28.44
N ILE A 153 -10.98 -6.71 28.86
CA ILE A 153 -11.75 -7.28 29.97
C ILE A 153 -10.83 -8.18 30.78
N SER A 154 -11.14 -8.40 32.06
CA SER A 154 -10.39 -9.37 32.88
C SER A 154 -10.63 -10.81 32.43
N GLN A 155 -9.70 -11.70 32.77
CA GLN A 155 -9.85 -13.14 32.51
C GLN A 155 -11.14 -13.70 33.11
N LYS A 156 -11.49 -13.26 34.33
CA LYS A 156 -12.72 -13.66 35.00
C LYS A 156 -13.99 -13.30 34.20
N GLU A 157 -14.07 -12.09 33.71
CA GLU A 157 -15.21 -11.64 32.88
C GLU A 157 -15.17 -12.32 31.49
N GLN A 158 -13.98 -12.54 30.93
CA GLN A 158 -13.83 -13.27 29.68
C GLN A 158 -14.37 -14.70 29.77
N LYS A 159 -13.96 -15.46 30.81
CA LYS A 159 -14.45 -16.82 31.07
C LYS A 159 -15.98 -16.85 31.20
N LYS A 160 -16.56 -15.90 31.98
CA LYS A 160 -18.01 -15.76 32.18
C LYS A 160 -18.73 -15.51 30.85
N ARG A 161 -18.22 -14.58 29.99
CA ARG A 161 -18.85 -14.25 28.71
C ARG A 161 -18.73 -15.37 27.70
N LEU A 162 -17.58 -16.04 27.61
CA LEU A 162 -17.39 -17.20 26.75
C LEU A 162 -18.33 -18.35 27.13
N LYS A 163 -18.48 -18.64 28.45
CA LYS A 163 -19.43 -19.64 28.93
C LYS A 163 -20.88 -19.31 28.55
N LYS A 164 -21.27 -18.03 28.71
CA LYS A 164 -22.62 -17.57 28.31
C LYS A 164 -22.85 -17.71 26.80
N LEU A 165 -21.87 -17.33 25.96
CA LEU A 165 -21.97 -17.47 24.50
C LEU A 165 -22.06 -18.93 24.08
N ALA A 166 -21.26 -19.82 24.68
CA ALA A 166 -21.24 -21.25 24.39
C ALA A 166 -22.54 -21.98 24.82
N ALA A 167 -23.26 -21.46 25.83
CA ALA A 167 -24.49 -22.06 26.33
C ALA A 167 -25.70 -21.81 25.41
N SER A 168 -25.68 -20.83 24.52
CA SER A 168 -26.78 -20.52 23.62
C SER A 168 -26.51 -21.14 22.24
N LYS A 169 -27.47 -21.90 21.68
CA LYS A 169 -27.38 -22.47 20.33
C LYS A 169 -27.14 -21.42 19.24
N GLU A 170 -27.66 -20.20 19.44
CA GLU A 170 -27.54 -19.08 18.49
C GLU A 170 -26.15 -18.45 18.47
N THR A 171 -25.39 -18.57 19.57
CA THR A 171 -24.09 -17.89 19.72
C THR A 171 -22.92 -18.83 19.96
N ALA A 172 -23.14 -20.11 20.19
CA ALA A 172 -22.09 -21.09 20.49
C ALA A 172 -21.00 -21.15 19.39
N TRP A 173 -21.38 -20.99 18.13
CA TRP A 173 -20.48 -20.97 16.98
C TRP A 173 -19.48 -19.80 16.99
N ARG A 174 -19.74 -18.76 17.81
CA ARG A 174 -18.83 -17.61 17.96
C ARG A 174 -17.65 -17.90 18.88
N VAL A 175 -17.71 -18.99 19.64
CA VAL A 175 -16.65 -19.37 20.59
C VAL A 175 -15.74 -20.38 19.92
N THR A 176 -14.64 -19.90 19.37
CA THR A 176 -13.64 -20.74 18.71
C THR A 176 -12.71 -21.41 19.71
N GLU A 177 -12.02 -22.48 19.30
CA GLU A 177 -10.96 -23.11 20.08
C GLU A 177 -9.84 -22.11 20.42
N GLY A 178 -9.46 -21.25 19.45
CA GLY A 178 -8.50 -20.19 19.68
C GLY A 178 -8.93 -19.18 20.75
N ASP A 179 -10.25 -18.87 20.87
CA ASP A 179 -10.75 -17.98 21.95
C ASP A 179 -10.62 -18.67 23.31
N ARG A 180 -10.88 -19.98 23.41
CA ARG A 180 -10.69 -20.76 24.65
C ARG A 180 -9.23 -20.80 25.05
N ARG A 181 -8.34 -21.15 24.13
CA ARG A 181 -6.89 -21.23 24.36
C ARG A 181 -6.31 -19.88 24.83
N ARG A 182 -6.67 -18.76 24.17
CA ARG A 182 -6.23 -17.42 24.59
C ARG A 182 -6.80 -17.00 25.94
N CYS A 183 -7.99 -17.51 26.33
CA CYS A 183 -8.54 -17.26 27.64
C CYS A 183 -7.89 -18.13 28.73
N GLU A 184 -7.49 -19.35 28.42
CA GLU A 184 -6.75 -20.24 29.32
C GLU A 184 -5.35 -19.68 29.60
N HIS A 185 -4.66 -19.23 28.57
CA HIS A 185 -3.33 -18.60 28.63
C HIS A 185 -3.43 -17.06 28.60
N TYR A 186 -4.33 -16.51 29.42
CA TYR A 186 -4.64 -15.07 29.41
C TYR A 186 -3.43 -14.19 29.65
N ASP A 187 -2.58 -14.52 30.63
CA ASP A 187 -1.43 -13.69 31.00
C ASP A 187 -0.37 -13.65 29.90
N GLU A 188 -0.15 -14.77 29.22
CA GLU A 188 0.73 -14.84 28.07
C GLU A 188 0.20 -13.98 26.91
N TYR A 189 -1.08 -14.16 26.57
CA TYR A 189 -1.73 -13.36 25.52
C TYR A 189 -1.78 -11.87 25.87
N PHE A 190 -1.97 -11.54 27.16
CA PHE A 190 -1.93 -10.17 27.67
C PHE A 190 -0.54 -9.54 27.45
N ARG A 191 0.55 -10.24 27.83
CA ARG A 191 1.93 -9.77 27.65
C ARG A 191 2.25 -9.55 26.18
N LEU A 192 1.94 -10.50 25.29
CA LEU A 192 2.16 -10.37 23.86
C LEU A 192 1.36 -9.19 23.26
N THR A 193 0.15 -8.98 23.75
CA THR A 193 -0.69 -7.86 23.36
C THR A 193 -0.09 -6.53 23.78
N GLU A 194 0.36 -6.42 25.06
CA GLU A 194 0.99 -5.21 25.58
C GLU A 194 2.21 -4.81 24.72
N GLU A 195 3.06 -5.78 24.38
CA GLU A 195 4.23 -5.57 23.51
C GLU A 195 3.82 -5.07 22.10
N ALA A 196 2.79 -5.68 21.51
CA ALA A 196 2.30 -5.29 20.20
C ALA A 196 1.72 -3.86 20.19
N LEU A 197 0.94 -3.52 21.21
CA LEU A 197 0.37 -2.18 21.37
C LEU A 197 1.47 -1.13 21.55
N GLN A 198 2.48 -1.40 22.40
CA GLN A 198 3.60 -0.49 22.63
C GLN A 198 4.42 -0.24 21.36
N LYS A 199 4.67 -1.29 20.56
CA LYS A 199 5.41 -1.17 19.28
C LYS A 199 4.67 -0.35 18.23
N THR A 200 3.35 -0.28 18.32
CA THR A 200 2.50 0.35 17.29
C THR A 200 1.68 1.53 17.80
N ASP A 201 1.96 2.01 19.01
CA ASP A 201 1.39 3.25 19.54
C ASP A 201 2.23 4.44 19.07
N ARG A 202 1.76 5.12 18.04
CA ARG A 202 2.43 6.26 17.43
C ARG A 202 1.54 7.50 17.50
N ASP A 203 2.17 8.68 17.53
CA ASP A 203 1.47 9.96 17.68
C ASP A 203 0.46 10.23 16.54
N ASN A 204 0.80 9.79 15.33
CA ASN A 204 -0.08 9.90 14.15
C ASN A 204 -1.28 8.96 14.22
N ALA A 205 -1.15 7.82 14.90
CA ALA A 205 -2.17 6.77 15.03
C ALA A 205 -2.15 6.13 16.44
N PRO A 206 -2.52 6.88 17.51
CA PRO A 206 -2.47 6.36 18.87
C PRO A 206 -3.59 5.33 19.14
N TRP A 207 -3.28 4.35 19.98
CA TRP A 207 -4.25 3.42 20.51
C TRP A 207 -5.17 4.06 21.56
N THR A 208 -6.45 3.76 21.48
CA THR A 208 -7.42 4.05 22.54
C THR A 208 -7.82 2.75 23.21
N ILE A 209 -7.38 2.53 24.45
CA ILE A 209 -7.74 1.35 25.22
C ILE A 209 -9.15 1.55 25.80
N ILE A 210 -10.03 0.56 25.63
CA ILE A 210 -11.43 0.60 26.07
C ILE A 210 -11.65 -0.41 27.18
N GLU A 211 -11.98 0.07 28.35
CA GLU A 211 -12.42 -0.72 29.52
C GLU A 211 -13.82 -1.30 29.24
N SER A 212 -13.89 -2.59 28.90
CA SER A 212 -15.11 -3.19 28.34
C SER A 212 -15.87 -4.10 29.31
N GLU A 213 -15.63 -4.04 30.63
CA GLU A 213 -16.44 -4.74 31.61
C GLU A 213 -17.83 -4.13 31.73
N ASN A 214 -17.92 -2.79 31.81
CA ASN A 214 -19.19 -2.08 31.73
C ASN A 214 -19.46 -1.65 30.29
N ARG A 215 -20.54 -2.15 29.69
CA ARG A 215 -20.89 -1.91 28.29
C ARG A 215 -21.25 -0.47 28.00
N GLU A 216 -21.97 0.17 28.93
CA GLU A 216 -22.39 1.56 28.83
C GLU A 216 -21.14 2.48 28.78
N TYR A 217 -20.21 2.27 29.69
CA TYR A 217 -18.96 3.03 29.74
C TYR A 217 -18.15 2.83 28.46
N ALA A 218 -17.97 1.57 28.02
CA ALA A 218 -17.23 1.25 26.82
C ALA A 218 -17.81 1.93 25.56
N ALA A 219 -19.14 1.85 25.37
CA ALA A 219 -19.82 2.47 24.26
C ALA A 219 -19.70 4.00 24.29
N ALA A 220 -19.89 4.62 25.45
CA ALA A 220 -19.73 6.06 25.64
C ALA A 220 -18.29 6.52 25.26
N LYS A 221 -17.27 5.78 25.72
CA LYS A 221 -15.86 6.08 25.42
C LYS A 221 -15.55 5.93 23.93
N VAL A 222 -16.00 4.86 23.28
CA VAL A 222 -15.84 4.65 21.83
C VAL A 222 -16.48 5.79 21.03
N MET A 223 -17.77 6.08 21.31
CA MET A 223 -18.53 7.11 20.60
C MET A 223 -17.94 8.51 20.79
N SER A 224 -17.58 8.88 22.02
CA SER A 224 -16.95 10.17 22.33
C SER A 224 -15.61 10.32 21.63
N THR A 225 -14.80 9.25 21.58
CA THR A 225 -13.50 9.26 20.88
C THR A 225 -13.69 9.47 19.39
N VAL A 226 -14.61 8.75 18.75
CA VAL A 226 -14.88 8.90 17.30
C VAL A 226 -15.36 10.32 17.00
N VAL A 227 -16.32 10.85 17.76
CA VAL A 227 -16.80 12.24 17.59
C VAL A 227 -15.64 13.23 17.69
N LYS A 228 -14.83 13.16 18.74
CA LYS A 228 -13.68 14.02 18.95
C LYS A 228 -12.67 13.95 17.81
N ARG A 229 -12.36 12.75 17.34
CA ARG A 229 -11.39 12.53 16.22
C ARG A 229 -11.92 13.09 14.89
N LEU A 230 -13.23 12.93 14.61
CA LEU A 230 -13.84 13.48 13.40
C LEU A 230 -13.93 15.02 13.46
N GLU A 231 -14.29 15.61 14.62
CA GLU A 231 -14.30 17.05 14.81
C GLU A 231 -12.89 17.66 14.57
N ALA A 232 -11.86 17.02 15.12
CA ALA A 232 -10.48 17.43 14.91
C ALA A 232 -10.06 17.34 13.44
N ALA A 233 -10.40 16.26 12.74
CA ALA A 233 -10.07 16.05 11.34
C ALA A 233 -10.78 17.06 10.42
N ILE A 234 -12.02 17.41 10.70
CA ILE A 234 -12.78 18.43 9.98
C ILE A 234 -12.13 19.80 10.16
N ALA A 235 -11.81 20.17 11.41
CA ALA A 235 -11.12 21.44 11.69
C ALA A 235 -9.75 21.52 11.02
N ASP A 236 -9.02 20.40 10.95
CA ASP A 236 -7.75 20.31 10.23
C ASP A 236 -7.93 20.48 8.72
N ALA A 237 -8.93 19.81 8.12
CA ALA A 237 -9.24 19.97 6.71
C ALA A 237 -9.61 21.44 6.37
N ASP A 238 -10.33 22.13 7.26
CA ASP A 238 -10.67 23.54 7.08
C ASP A 238 -9.42 24.44 7.16
N ARG A 239 -8.51 24.16 8.09
CA ARG A 239 -7.22 24.89 8.17
C ARG A 239 -6.40 24.71 6.90
N ARG A 240 -6.26 23.48 6.40
CA ARG A 240 -5.52 23.22 5.15
C ARG A 240 -6.16 23.89 3.94
N ALA A 241 -7.49 23.88 3.86
CA ALA A 241 -8.20 24.55 2.76
C ALA A 241 -8.02 26.07 2.75
N ALA A 242 -7.73 26.67 3.91
CA ALA A 242 -7.48 28.12 4.08
C ALA A 242 -6.02 28.51 3.80
N LEU A 243 -5.07 27.56 3.73
CA LEU A 243 -3.69 27.85 3.40
C LEU A 243 -3.54 28.26 1.93
N PRO A 244 -2.62 29.21 1.63
CA PRO A 244 -2.26 29.50 0.24
C PRO A 244 -1.82 28.22 -0.47
N LYS A 245 -2.31 28.02 -1.68
CA LYS A 245 -1.82 26.90 -2.51
C LYS A 245 -0.42 27.25 -3.02
N GLU A 246 0.51 26.34 -2.81
CA GLU A 246 1.85 26.40 -3.42
C GLU A 246 1.67 26.48 -4.96
N SER A 247 2.39 27.38 -5.63
CA SER A 247 2.38 27.43 -7.08
C SER A 247 3.00 26.16 -7.66
N VAL A 248 2.66 25.81 -8.91
CA VAL A 248 3.26 24.64 -9.58
C VAL A 248 4.79 24.77 -9.65
N GLU A 249 5.29 25.98 -9.88
CA GLU A 249 6.72 26.27 -9.96
C GLU A 249 7.41 26.12 -8.60
N GLU A 250 6.81 26.63 -7.52
CA GLU A 250 7.31 26.42 -6.16
C GLU A 250 7.22 24.97 -5.73
N SER A 251 6.12 24.30 -6.06
CA SER A 251 5.91 22.87 -5.77
C SER A 251 6.91 21.99 -6.50
N ALA A 252 7.18 22.27 -7.77
CA ALA A 252 8.15 21.56 -8.58
C ALA A 252 9.60 21.97 -8.31
N ALA A 253 9.82 22.98 -7.44
CA ALA A 253 11.13 23.54 -7.19
C ALA A 253 12.16 22.43 -6.92
N ILE A 254 13.13 22.41 -7.78
CA ILE A 254 14.26 21.51 -7.74
C ILE A 254 15.28 22.15 -6.81
N TYR A 255 15.77 21.42 -5.84
CA TYR A 255 16.91 21.85 -5.04
C TYR A 255 18.20 21.58 -5.83
N PRO A 256 18.77 22.57 -6.57
CA PRO A 256 19.87 22.33 -7.51
C PRO A 256 21.14 21.82 -6.80
N ASP A 257 21.28 22.10 -5.52
CA ASP A 257 22.50 21.81 -4.76
C ASP A 257 22.53 20.43 -4.09
N ALA A 258 21.42 19.69 -4.10
CA ALA A 258 21.31 18.40 -3.40
C ALA A 258 21.94 17.24 -4.18
N PHE A 259 22.02 17.32 -5.51
CA PHE A 259 22.47 16.23 -6.38
C PHE A 259 23.52 16.72 -7.37
N ARG A 260 24.79 16.80 -6.93
CA ARG A 260 25.90 17.24 -7.77
C ARG A 260 26.39 16.20 -8.80
N ALA A 261 25.96 14.95 -8.68
CA ALA A 261 26.33 13.89 -9.61
C ALA A 261 25.07 13.26 -10.24
N SER A 262 24.85 13.52 -11.52
CA SER A 262 23.77 12.87 -12.28
C SER A 262 24.05 11.39 -12.46
N ALA A 263 23.13 10.54 -12.08
CA ALA A 263 23.17 9.10 -12.36
C ALA A 263 23.09 8.83 -13.87
N LEU A 264 22.49 9.75 -14.62
CA LEU A 264 22.31 9.66 -16.07
C LEU A 264 23.54 10.14 -16.87
N ALA A 265 24.34 11.06 -16.34
CA ALA A 265 25.50 11.63 -17.03
C ALA A 265 26.58 10.60 -17.38
N GLY A 266 26.64 9.47 -16.66
CA GLY A 266 27.61 8.39 -16.90
C GLY A 266 27.11 7.31 -17.85
N VAL A 267 25.95 7.46 -18.48
CA VAL A 267 25.36 6.43 -19.33
C VAL A 267 26.04 6.37 -20.70
N ASP A 268 26.59 5.21 -21.05
CA ASP A 268 27.27 4.99 -22.32
C ASP A 268 26.28 4.67 -23.45
N HIS A 269 25.88 5.68 -24.21
CA HIS A 269 24.96 5.56 -25.33
C HIS A 269 25.55 4.82 -26.58
N SER A 270 26.86 4.54 -26.63
CA SER A 270 27.49 3.83 -27.73
C SER A 270 27.22 2.33 -27.74
N LYS A 271 26.71 1.78 -26.63
CA LYS A 271 26.41 0.36 -26.51
C LYS A 271 25.38 -0.10 -27.53
N SER A 272 25.78 -1.06 -28.34
CA SER A 272 24.95 -1.58 -29.42
C SER A 272 25.19 -3.08 -29.66
N LEU A 273 24.30 -3.71 -30.41
CA LEU A 273 24.43 -5.07 -30.91
C LEU A 273 24.12 -5.11 -32.39
N THR A 274 24.83 -6.00 -33.13
CA THR A 274 24.43 -6.30 -34.49
C THR A 274 23.11 -7.08 -34.51
N LYS A 275 22.44 -7.14 -35.66
CA LYS A 275 21.19 -7.88 -35.80
C LYS A 275 21.39 -9.38 -35.51
N GLU A 276 22.49 -9.94 -35.94
CA GLU A 276 22.85 -11.36 -35.76
C GLU A 276 23.09 -11.66 -34.28
N GLN A 277 23.86 -10.81 -33.58
CA GLN A 277 24.11 -10.94 -32.15
C GLN A 277 22.80 -10.84 -31.36
N TYR A 278 21.94 -9.87 -31.73
CA TYR A 278 20.64 -9.69 -31.11
C TYR A 278 19.76 -10.92 -31.28
N GLN A 279 19.62 -11.45 -32.51
CA GLN A 279 18.77 -12.60 -32.79
C GLN A 279 19.20 -13.85 -32.02
N LYS A 280 20.51 -14.12 -31.98
CA LYS A 280 21.09 -15.25 -31.25
C LYS A 280 20.79 -15.14 -29.76
N GLN A 281 21.17 -14.00 -29.14
CA GLN A 281 20.96 -13.78 -27.70
C GLN A 281 19.47 -13.75 -27.32
N LEU A 282 18.62 -13.17 -28.16
CA LEU A 282 17.16 -13.14 -27.92
C LEU A 282 16.58 -14.54 -27.81
N LYS A 283 16.92 -15.43 -28.77
CA LYS A 283 16.43 -16.82 -28.77
C LYS A 283 16.90 -17.58 -27.55
N GLU A 284 18.15 -17.45 -27.15
CA GLU A 284 18.71 -18.12 -25.97
C GLU A 284 18.06 -17.64 -24.69
N LEU A 285 17.92 -16.32 -24.52
CA LEU A 285 17.33 -15.72 -23.31
C LEU A 285 15.83 -15.99 -23.20
N GLN A 286 15.10 -15.98 -24.32
CA GLN A 286 13.67 -16.31 -24.30
C GLN A 286 13.44 -17.77 -23.94
N ALA A 287 14.24 -18.70 -24.46
CA ALA A 287 14.16 -20.12 -24.08
C ALA A 287 14.45 -20.31 -22.59
N LYS A 288 15.49 -19.62 -22.06
CA LYS A 288 15.86 -19.67 -20.66
C LYS A 288 14.76 -19.07 -19.76
N LEU A 289 14.23 -17.91 -20.13
CA LEU A 289 13.14 -17.26 -19.38
C LEU A 289 11.87 -18.10 -19.36
N SER A 290 11.54 -18.78 -20.46
CA SER A 290 10.41 -19.69 -20.52
C SER A 290 10.55 -20.86 -19.53
N HIS A 291 11.77 -21.41 -19.39
CA HIS A 291 12.06 -22.43 -18.38
C HIS A 291 11.93 -21.86 -16.96
N LEU A 292 12.53 -20.70 -16.70
CA LEU A 292 12.49 -20.04 -15.40
C LEU A 292 11.07 -19.62 -14.99
N HIS A 293 10.20 -19.26 -15.95
CA HIS A 293 8.81 -18.97 -15.70
C HIS A 293 8.07 -20.16 -15.05
N ASN A 294 8.36 -21.39 -15.49
CA ASN A 294 7.79 -22.59 -14.87
C ASN A 294 8.29 -22.77 -13.42
N GLU A 295 9.58 -22.47 -13.14
CA GLU A 295 10.10 -22.53 -11.77
C GLU A 295 9.48 -21.46 -10.88
N VAL A 296 9.31 -20.23 -11.37
CA VAL A 296 8.59 -19.14 -10.70
C VAL A 296 7.17 -19.57 -10.33
N TYR A 297 6.44 -20.17 -11.28
CA TYR A 297 5.08 -20.66 -11.04
C TYR A 297 5.04 -21.79 -9.98
N ARG A 298 5.92 -22.78 -10.11
CA ARG A 298 5.98 -23.94 -9.20
C ARG A 298 6.34 -23.54 -7.77
N ARG A 299 7.29 -22.60 -7.62
CA ARG A 299 7.78 -22.12 -6.32
C ARG A 299 6.97 -20.96 -5.77
N ARG A 300 5.90 -20.54 -6.46
CA ARG A 300 5.02 -19.47 -6.01
C ARG A 300 5.75 -18.12 -5.76
N ILE A 301 6.69 -17.76 -6.62
CA ILE A 301 7.45 -16.52 -6.52
C ILE A 301 6.71 -15.43 -7.30
N PRO A 302 6.21 -14.36 -6.64
CA PRO A 302 5.64 -13.22 -7.36
C PRO A 302 6.75 -12.36 -7.97
N VAL A 303 6.52 -11.83 -9.19
CA VAL A 303 7.48 -10.99 -9.90
C VAL A 303 6.83 -9.70 -10.37
N VAL A 304 7.39 -8.57 -9.97
CA VAL A 304 6.96 -7.23 -10.39
C VAL A 304 8.06 -6.59 -11.22
N LEU A 305 7.70 -6.14 -12.42
CA LEU A 305 8.60 -5.41 -13.32
C LEU A 305 8.02 -4.02 -13.59
N ALA A 306 8.72 -2.98 -13.20
CA ALA A 306 8.34 -1.59 -13.46
C ALA A 306 9.21 -1.01 -14.59
N PHE A 307 8.56 -0.52 -15.63
CA PHE A 307 9.21 0.11 -16.77
C PHE A 307 8.93 1.61 -16.79
N GLU A 308 9.99 2.38 -16.60
CA GLU A 308 10.01 3.82 -16.78
C GLU A 308 11.02 4.24 -17.84
N GLY A 309 11.04 5.48 -18.23
CA GLY A 309 11.99 6.00 -19.21
C GLY A 309 11.36 7.03 -20.12
N TRP A 310 12.21 7.70 -20.87
CA TRP A 310 11.82 8.73 -21.80
C TRP A 310 10.72 8.30 -22.77
N ASP A 311 9.92 9.23 -23.25
CA ASP A 311 8.98 8.96 -24.34
C ASP A 311 9.78 8.53 -25.57
N ALA A 312 9.26 7.54 -26.29
CA ALA A 312 9.98 6.79 -27.32
C ALA A 312 11.21 6.00 -26.85
N GLY A 313 11.52 5.90 -25.54
CA GLY A 313 12.67 5.13 -25.00
C GLY A 313 12.66 3.63 -25.28
N GLY A 314 11.52 3.05 -25.69
CA GLY A 314 11.45 1.66 -26.12
C GLY A 314 10.85 0.68 -25.13
N LYS A 315 10.18 1.17 -24.05
CA LYS A 315 9.47 0.39 -23.03
C LYS A 315 8.61 -0.74 -23.61
N GLY A 316 7.61 -0.43 -24.39
CA GLY A 316 6.71 -1.44 -24.98
C GLY A 316 7.42 -2.43 -25.92
N GLY A 317 8.55 -2.04 -26.54
CA GLY A 317 9.38 -2.94 -27.35
C GLY A 317 10.14 -3.97 -26.50
N ALA A 318 10.61 -3.60 -25.33
CA ALA A 318 11.25 -4.51 -24.36
C ALA A 318 10.20 -5.43 -23.72
N ILE A 319 9.08 -4.88 -23.25
CA ILE A 319 7.96 -5.65 -22.69
C ILE A 319 7.47 -6.72 -23.66
N LYS A 320 7.29 -6.37 -24.94
CA LYS A 320 6.87 -7.35 -25.97
C LYS A 320 7.84 -8.52 -26.11
N ARG A 321 9.17 -8.30 -26.05
CA ARG A 321 10.16 -9.41 -26.16
C ARG A 321 10.20 -10.28 -24.93
N LEU A 322 9.96 -9.67 -23.78
CA LEU A 322 9.87 -10.39 -22.51
C LEU A 322 8.61 -11.27 -22.47
N THR A 323 7.44 -10.71 -22.80
CA THR A 323 6.16 -11.44 -22.75
C THR A 323 6.06 -12.57 -23.78
N GLN A 324 6.81 -12.48 -24.88
CA GLN A 324 6.91 -13.58 -25.87
C GLN A 324 7.50 -14.87 -25.30
N ALA A 325 8.23 -14.80 -24.18
CA ALA A 325 8.82 -15.95 -23.50
C ALA A 325 7.97 -16.48 -22.33
N LEU A 326 6.89 -15.81 -21.98
CA LEU A 326 6.05 -16.14 -20.83
C LEU A 326 4.73 -16.79 -21.28
N ASP A 327 4.20 -17.69 -20.47
CA ASP A 327 2.83 -18.20 -20.63
C ASP A 327 1.83 -17.06 -20.33
N PRO A 328 0.88 -16.75 -21.25
CA PRO A 328 -0.05 -15.64 -21.06
C PRO A 328 -0.95 -15.76 -19.82
N ARG A 329 -1.10 -16.97 -19.27
CA ARG A 329 -1.85 -17.20 -18.04
C ARG A 329 -1.05 -16.81 -16.78
N GLY A 330 0.27 -16.69 -16.89
CA GLY A 330 1.20 -16.43 -15.79
C GLY A 330 1.67 -14.98 -15.71
N TYR A 331 1.17 -14.06 -16.55
CA TYR A 331 1.51 -12.65 -16.46
C TYR A 331 0.36 -11.71 -16.79
N ALA A 332 0.45 -10.49 -16.27
CA ALA A 332 -0.38 -9.36 -16.67
C ALA A 332 0.50 -8.17 -17.04
N VAL A 333 0.14 -7.45 -18.10
CA VAL A 333 0.74 -6.13 -18.42
C VAL A 333 -0.25 -5.07 -18.02
N GLN A 334 0.17 -4.16 -17.15
CA GLN A 334 -0.64 -3.05 -16.63
C GLN A 334 -0.15 -1.74 -17.25
N PRO A 335 -0.84 -1.20 -18.26
CA PRO A 335 -0.57 0.14 -18.74
C PRO A 335 -1.06 1.16 -17.72
N VAL A 336 -0.17 2.04 -17.27
CA VAL A 336 -0.49 3.08 -16.28
C VAL A 336 -0.71 4.40 -17.01
N SER A 337 -1.96 4.84 -17.02
CA SER A 337 -2.41 6.14 -17.52
C SER A 337 -2.85 7.05 -16.37
N ALA A 338 -3.37 8.23 -16.71
CA ALA A 338 -4.03 9.10 -15.74
C ALA A 338 -5.08 8.33 -14.92
N PRO A 339 -5.13 8.53 -13.59
CA PRO A 339 -6.03 7.77 -12.73
C PRO A 339 -7.51 8.07 -13.07
N ASN A 340 -8.33 7.02 -13.08
CA ASN A 340 -9.78 7.13 -13.19
C ASN A 340 -10.41 7.66 -11.87
N ASP A 341 -11.72 7.91 -11.85
CA ASP A 341 -12.39 8.49 -10.68
C ASP A 341 -12.34 7.59 -9.43
N LEU A 342 -12.36 6.27 -9.61
CA LEU A 342 -12.20 5.33 -8.50
C LEU A 342 -10.78 5.41 -7.93
N GLU A 343 -9.77 5.39 -8.78
CA GLU A 343 -8.36 5.51 -8.38
C GLU A 343 -8.07 6.86 -7.70
N LYS A 344 -8.63 7.97 -8.23
CA LYS A 344 -8.55 9.31 -7.60
C LYS A 344 -9.25 9.39 -6.25
N SER A 345 -10.18 8.49 -5.95
CA SER A 345 -10.83 8.44 -4.64
C SER A 345 -10.01 7.76 -3.57
N HIS A 346 -8.92 7.09 -3.92
CA HIS A 346 -8.02 6.37 -3.02
C HIS A 346 -6.62 6.99 -3.01
N HIS A 347 -5.76 6.51 -2.11
CA HIS A 347 -4.34 6.82 -2.14
C HIS A 347 -3.71 6.37 -3.47
N TYR A 348 -2.74 7.13 -4.02
CA TYR A 348 -2.20 6.84 -5.36
C TYR A 348 -1.57 5.44 -5.50
N LEU A 349 -1.04 4.86 -4.40
CA LEU A 349 -0.48 3.50 -4.39
C LEU A 349 -1.55 2.41 -4.41
N TRP A 350 -2.81 2.73 -4.11
CA TRP A 350 -3.90 1.75 -4.07
C TRP A 350 -4.03 0.95 -5.38
N ARG A 351 -3.95 1.64 -6.52
CA ARG A 351 -4.06 1.00 -7.85
C ARG A 351 -2.93 0.01 -8.14
N PHE A 352 -1.77 0.17 -7.52
CA PHE A 352 -0.62 -0.72 -7.70
C PHE A 352 -0.72 -1.93 -6.76
N TRP A 353 -1.14 -1.72 -5.52
CA TRP A 353 -1.41 -2.80 -4.59
C TRP A 353 -2.52 -3.74 -5.09
N THR A 354 -3.60 -3.21 -5.65
CA THR A 354 -4.70 -4.01 -6.20
C THR A 354 -4.35 -4.76 -7.49
N ASN A 355 -3.27 -4.36 -8.17
CA ASN A 355 -2.73 -5.01 -9.36
C ASN A 355 -1.43 -5.80 -9.10
N MET A 356 -1.11 -6.04 -7.83
CA MET A 356 0.03 -6.87 -7.47
C MET A 356 -0.14 -8.31 -7.99
N PRO A 357 0.93 -8.98 -8.46
CA PRO A 357 0.82 -10.34 -8.96
C PRO A 357 0.48 -11.33 -7.84
N LYS A 358 -0.35 -12.29 -8.18
CA LYS A 358 -0.50 -13.51 -7.39
C LYS A 358 0.83 -14.26 -7.35
N ALA A 359 1.17 -14.88 -6.23
CA ALA A 359 2.38 -15.67 -6.09
C ALA A 359 2.53 -16.71 -7.23
N GLY A 360 3.68 -16.71 -7.89
CA GLY A 360 3.95 -17.49 -9.08
C GLY A 360 3.61 -16.81 -10.41
N HIS A 361 3.23 -15.53 -10.38
CA HIS A 361 2.85 -14.77 -11.58
C HIS A 361 3.69 -13.49 -11.70
N PHE A 362 3.63 -12.89 -12.90
CA PHE A 362 4.27 -11.61 -13.20
C PHE A 362 3.22 -10.50 -13.33
N THR A 363 3.51 -9.33 -12.77
CA THR A 363 2.87 -8.08 -13.19
C THR A 363 3.94 -7.15 -13.77
N ILE A 364 3.69 -6.68 -14.99
CA ILE A 364 4.58 -5.81 -15.75
C ILE A 364 3.88 -4.47 -15.88
N PHE A 365 4.37 -3.46 -15.19
CA PHE A 365 3.84 -2.11 -15.26
C PHE A 365 4.54 -1.33 -16.39
N ASP A 366 3.77 -0.89 -17.40
CA ASP A 366 4.22 0.08 -18.42
C ASP A 366 3.86 1.48 -17.93
N ARG A 367 4.84 2.20 -17.42
CA ARG A 367 4.80 3.26 -16.43
C ARG A 367 4.35 2.72 -15.05
N SER A 368 4.59 3.46 -13.97
CA SER A 368 4.42 2.93 -12.63
C SER A 368 4.05 4.00 -11.60
N TRP A 369 4.17 3.68 -10.32
CA TRP A 369 4.01 4.59 -9.19
C TRP A 369 4.99 5.76 -9.18
N TYR A 370 6.06 5.65 -9.95
CA TYR A 370 7.05 6.72 -10.10
C TYR A 370 6.53 7.93 -10.86
N GLY A 371 5.39 7.83 -11.55
CA GLY A 371 4.68 8.97 -12.10
C GLY A 371 4.43 10.09 -11.08
N ARG A 372 4.25 9.76 -9.78
CA ARG A 372 4.06 10.70 -8.67
C ARG A 372 5.23 11.68 -8.51
N VAL A 373 6.47 11.19 -8.63
CA VAL A 373 7.69 12.00 -8.45
C VAL A 373 8.27 12.54 -9.76
N MET A 374 7.67 12.20 -10.89
CA MET A 374 8.04 12.68 -12.23
C MET A 374 6.91 13.53 -12.84
N VAL A 375 6.05 12.91 -13.64
CA VAL A 375 5.02 13.65 -14.40
C VAL A 375 4.04 14.40 -13.52
N GLU A 376 3.58 13.79 -12.41
CA GLU A 376 2.61 14.46 -11.54
C GLU A 376 3.23 15.65 -10.81
N ARG A 377 4.52 15.56 -10.43
CA ARG A 377 5.30 16.67 -9.86
C ARG A 377 5.47 17.80 -10.86
N ILE A 378 5.94 17.50 -12.08
CA ILE A 378 6.32 18.52 -13.08
C ILE A 378 5.09 19.19 -13.70
N GLU A 379 4.01 18.45 -13.87
CA GLU A 379 2.75 18.97 -14.40
C GLU A 379 1.81 19.56 -13.33
N GLY A 380 2.20 19.49 -12.05
CA GLY A 380 1.40 20.02 -10.94
C GLY A 380 0.12 19.24 -10.66
N PHE A 381 0.11 17.94 -10.95
CA PHE A 381 -1.05 17.07 -10.68
C PHE A 381 -1.09 16.58 -9.24
N CYS A 382 -0.05 16.83 -8.47
CA CYS A 382 0.03 16.62 -7.02
C CYS A 382 0.72 17.81 -6.35
N SER A 383 0.50 17.97 -5.05
CA SER A 383 1.13 19.03 -4.25
C SER A 383 2.60 18.71 -3.97
N GLY A 384 3.36 19.74 -3.54
CA GLY A 384 4.75 19.59 -3.10
C GLY A 384 4.90 18.59 -1.96
N GLU A 385 3.98 18.60 -1.00
CA GLU A 385 3.96 17.66 0.11
C GLU A 385 3.78 16.22 -0.39
N GLU A 386 2.84 15.99 -1.32
CA GLU A 386 2.52 14.65 -1.83
C GLU A 386 3.68 14.00 -2.59
N TRP A 387 4.38 14.71 -3.48
CA TRP A 387 5.50 14.10 -4.18
C TRP A 387 6.76 13.97 -3.31
N ARG A 388 6.98 14.86 -2.33
CA ARG A 388 8.15 14.77 -1.43
C ARG A 388 8.05 13.52 -0.52
N ARG A 389 6.87 13.24 0.04
CA ARG A 389 6.67 12.03 0.86
C ARG A 389 6.65 10.75 0.04
N ALA A 390 6.30 10.83 -1.24
CA ALA A 390 6.17 9.67 -2.11
C ALA A 390 7.45 8.83 -2.23
N TYR A 391 8.64 9.42 -2.10
CA TYR A 391 9.89 8.66 -2.10
C TYR A 391 9.94 7.63 -0.97
N THR A 392 9.56 8.02 0.24
CA THR A 392 9.49 7.10 1.39
C THR A 392 8.37 6.09 1.24
N GLU A 393 7.18 6.53 0.81
CA GLU A 393 6.02 5.66 0.58
C GLU A 393 6.31 4.57 -0.46
N ILE A 394 6.98 4.92 -1.55
CA ILE A 394 7.40 4.00 -2.61
C ILE A 394 8.42 2.99 -2.07
N ASN A 395 9.46 3.45 -1.39
CA ASN A 395 10.48 2.58 -0.82
C ASN A 395 9.86 1.58 0.17
N ASN A 396 8.97 2.03 1.07
CA ASN A 396 8.27 1.16 2.02
C ASN A 396 7.36 0.13 1.32
N MET A 397 6.69 0.52 0.24
CA MET A 397 5.88 -0.41 -0.56
C MET A 397 6.75 -1.49 -1.21
N GLU A 398 7.84 -1.10 -1.87
CA GLU A 398 8.76 -2.04 -2.54
C GLU A 398 9.45 -2.95 -1.51
N GLU A 399 9.81 -2.44 -0.34
CA GLU A 399 10.35 -3.23 0.76
C GLU A 399 9.35 -4.26 1.27
N SER A 400 8.11 -3.87 1.51
CA SER A 400 7.03 -4.79 1.92
C SER A 400 6.82 -5.90 0.89
N TRP A 401 6.86 -5.58 -0.41
CA TRP A 401 6.76 -6.59 -1.46
C TRP A 401 7.95 -7.54 -1.47
N THR A 402 9.18 -7.02 -1.34
CA THR A 402 10.38 -7.87 -1.31
C THR A 402 10.48 -8.71 -0.05
N ASN A 403 10.07 -8.18 1.11
CA ASN A 403 9.98 -8.93 2.37
C ASN A 403 8.99 -10.11 2.27
N SER A 404 7.94 -9.97 1.46
CA SER A 404 7.00 -11.06 1.17
C SER A 404 7.48 -12.08 0.12
N GLY A 405 8.73 -11.96 -0.34
CA GLY A 405 9.35 -12.84 -1.33
C GLY A 405 9.13 -12.45 -2.78
N CYS A 406 8.66 -11.21 -3.06
CA CYS A 406 8.47 -10.71 -4.42
C CYS A 406 9.82 -10.29 -5.02
N ILE A 407 10.07 -10.68 -6.27
CA ILE A 407 11.17 -10.12 -7.07
C ILE A 407 10.68 -8.80 -7.68
N VAL A 408 11.28 -7.67 -7.29
CA VAL A 408 10.96 -6.34 -7.81
C VAL A 408 12.11 -5.83 -8.66
N LEU A 409 11.89 -5.59 -9.96
CA LEU A 409 12.86 -5.03 -10.86
C LEU A 409 12.34 -3.74 -11.49
N LYS A 410 13.18 -2.71 -11.51
CA LYS A 410 12.86 -1.38 -12.02
C LYS A 410 13.80 -1.00 -13.15
N PHE A 411 13.23 -0.69 -14.30
CA PHE A 411 13.98 -0.34 -15.50
C PHE A 411 13.74 1.11 -15.87
N TRP A 412 14.82 1.89 -15.98
CA TRP A 412 14.82 3.21 -16.60
C TRP A 412 15.37 3.08 -18.04
N MET A 413 14.48 3.23 -19.03
CA MET A 413 14.84 3.16 -20.46
C MET A 413 15.39 4.52 -20.90
N HIS A 414 16.73 4.63 -20.91
CA HIS A 414 17.44 5.89 -21.14
C HIS A 414 17.87 6.02 -22.61
N ILE A 415 17.43 7.10 -23.24
CA ILE A 415 17.90 7.58 -24.56
C ILE A 415 18.32 9.03 -24.39
N ASP A 416 19.24 9.48 -25.25
CA ASP A 416 19.57 10.89 -25.32
C ASP A 416 18.48 11.72 -26.05
N LYS A 417 18.59 13.03 -25.91
CA LYS A 417 17.62 13.98 -26.45
C LYS A 417 17.52 13.94 -27.97
N ASP A 418 18.64 13.68 -28.64
CA ASP A 418 18.71 13.63 -30.11
C ASP A 418 18.08 12.34 -30.67
N GLU A 419 18.31 11.21 -30.01
CA GLU A 419 17.67 9.94 -30.34
C GLU A 419 16.16 10.00 -30.11
N GLN A 420 15.70 10.69 -29.08
CA GLN A 420 14.27 10.88 -28.86
C GLN A 420 13.63 11.64 -30.02
N GLU A 421 14.25 12.76 -30.44
CA GLU A 421 13.75 13.58 -31.55
C GLU A 421 13.70 12.79 -32.86
N ARG A 422 14.79 12.06 -33.15
CA ARG A 422 14.87 11.18 -34.30
C ARG A 422 13.71 10.16 -34.32
N ARG A 423 13.41 9.55 -33.14
CA ARG A 423 12.32 8.59 -33.02
C ARG A 423 10.94 9.23 -33.13
N PHE A 424 10.77 10.47 -32.67
CA PHE A 424 9.53 11.22 -32.82
C PHE A 424 9.26 11.49 -34.30
N LYS A 425 10.24 12.00 -35.04
CA LYS A 425 10.17 12.21 -36.48
C LYS A 425 9.85 10.91 -37.25
N GLU A 426 10.57 9.81 -36.94
CA GLU A 426 10.31 8.47 -37.52
C GLU A 426 8.85 8.00 -37.27
N ARG A 427 8.26 8.33 -36.13
CA ARG A 427 6.86 7.98 -35.84
C ARG A 427 5.88 8.84 -36.60
N GLN A 428 6.13 10.14 -36.76
CA GLN A 428 5.29 11.06 -37.51
C GLN A 428 5.26 10.73 -39.02
N GLU A 429 6.38 10.29 -39.55
CA GLU A 429 6.52 9.91 -40.98
C GLU A 429 5.91 8.54 -41.29
N ASN A 430 5.74 7.67 -40.30
CA ASN A 430 5.23 6.31 -40.49
C ASN A 430 3.74 6.22 -40.17
N PRO A 431 2.82 6.01 -41.17
CA PRO A 431 1.39 5.92 -41.00
C PRO A 431 0.96 4.90 -39.93
N ASP A 432 1.68 3.78 -39.81
CA ASP A 432 1.37 2.72 -38.82
C ASP A 432 1.78 3.09 -37.39
N LYS A 433 2.51 4.22 -37.21
CA LYS A 433 3.05 4.64 -35.92
C LYS A 433 2.63 6.03 -35.50
N GLN A 434 1.96 6.79 -36.35
CA GLN A 434 1.53 8.18 -36.06
C GLN A 434 0.67 8.26 -34.80
N TRP A 435 -0.14 7.27 -34.53
CA TRP A 435 -0.99 7.21 -33.31
C TRP A 435 -0.17 7.09 -32.01
N LYS A 436 1.15 6.83 -32.07
CA LYS A 436 2.06 6.74 -30.93
C LYS A 436 2.75 8.05 -30.58
N ILE A 437 2.48 9.12 -31.30
CA ILE A 437 3.03 10.44 -31.01
C ILE A 437 1.88 11.42 -30.81
N THR A 438 1.94 12.17 -29.74
CA THR A 438 0.92 13.12 -29.32
C THR A 438 1.54 14.48 -29.05
N GLU A 439 0.73 15.51 -28.91
CA GLU A 439 1.19 16.82 -28.46
C GLU A 439 1.80 16.77 -27.05
N GLU A 440 1.38 15.82 -26.23
CA GLU A 440 1.92 15.60 -24.90
C GLU A 440 3.40 15.18 -24.97
N ASP A 441 3.80 14.32 -25.90
CA ASP A 441 5.19 13.90 -26.08
C ASP A 441 6.11 15.10 -26.37
N TRP A 442 5.66 16.03 -27.22
CA TRP A 442 6.41 17.25 -27.52
C TRP A 442 6.45 18.23 -26.33
N ARG A 443 5.35 18.37 -25.61
CA ARG A 443 5.31 19.18 -24.38
C ARG A 443 6.26 18.64 -23.32
N ASN A 444 6.26 17.33 -23.10
CA ASN A 444 7.19 16.70 -22.17
C ASN A 444 8.65 16.92 -22.58
N ARG A 445 8.95 16.81 -23.88
CA ARG A 445 10.29 17.09 -24.41
C ARG A 445 10.72 18.56 -24.19
N ALA A 446 9.80 19.51 -24.27
CA ALA A 446 10.11 20.92 -24.00
C ALA A 446 10.56 21.15 -22.55
N LYS A 447 10.13 20.28 -21.62
CA LYS A 447 10.53 20.30 -20.21
C LYS A 447 11.65 19.30 -19.88
N TRP A 448 12.45 18.86 -20.88
CA TRP A 448 13.46 17.82 -20.72
C TRP A 448 14.34 18.02 -19.49
N ASP A 449 14.89 19.24 -19.32
CA ASP A 449 15.85 19.51 -18.26
C ASP A 449 15.21 19.39 -16.86
N GLN A 450 13.91 19.75 -16.72
CA GLN A 450 13.16 19.58 -15.48
C GLN A 450 12.93 18.08 -15.19
N TYR A 451 12.58 17.32 -16.24
CA TYR A 451 12.43 15.86 -16.11
C TYR A 451 13.75 15.18 -15.76
N GLU A 452 14.86 15.58 -16.35
CA GLU A 452 16.18 14.99 -16.11
C GLU A 452 16.55 15.12 -14.61
N VAL A 453 16.37 16.28 -14.03
CA VAL A 453 16.62 16.49 -12.59
C VAL A 453 15.66 15.66 -11.72
N ALA A 454 14.39 15.61 -12.05
CA ALA A 454 13.42 14.80 -11.30
C ALA A 454 13.74 13.30 -11.38
N VAL A 455 14.22 12.83 -12.53
CA VAL A 455 14.65 11.45 -12.76
C VAL A 455 15.92 11.13 -11.96
N ASP A 456 16.93 12.01 -11.99
CA ASP A 456 18.14 11.83 -11.18
C ASP A 456 17.81 11.74 -9.69
N GLU A 457 16.95 12.62 -9.18
CA GLU A 457 16.51 12.58 -7.80
C GLU A 457 15.76 11.27 -7.50
N MET A 458 14.88 10.84 -8.38
CA MET A 458 14.16 9.57 -8.26
C MET A 458 15.15 8.38 -8.21
N LEU A 459 16.08 8.31 -9.13
CA LEU A 459 17.06 7.23 -9.18
C LEU A 459 17.88 7.15 -7.89
N VAL A 460 18.35 8.28 -7.39
CA VAL A 460 19.17 8.35 -6.16
C VAL A 460 18.35 7.99 -4.92
N ARG A 461 17.13 8.56 -4.77
CA ARG A 461 16.33 8.37 -3.56
C ARG A 461 15.65 7.01 -3.46
N THR A 462 15.48 6.33 -4.59
CA THR A 462 14.72 5.07 -4.62
C THR A 462 15.49 3.87 -5.16
N SER A 463 16.80 3.99 -5.43
CA SER A 463 17.64 2.85 -5.73
C SER A 463 18.09 2.17 -4.44
N THR A 464 17.23 1.33 -3.90
CA THR A 464 17.47 0.60 -2.65
C THR A 464 18.23 -0.70 -2.88
N THR A 465 18.78 -1.30 -1.81
CA THR A 465 19.49 -2.59 -1.89
C THR A 465 18.55 -3.75 -2.25
N TYR A 466 17.29 -3.67 -1.88
CA TYR A 466 16.27 -4.69 -2.16
C TYR A 466 15.57 -4.50 -3.51
N ALA A 467 15.54 -3.27 -4.06
CA ALA A 467 14.96 -2.96 -5.36
C ALA A 467 15.77 -1.84 -6.06
N PRO A 468 16.97 -2.15 -6.57
CA PRO A 468 17.80 -1.15 -7.27
C PRO A 468 17.23 -0.79 -8.64
N TRP A 469 17.48 0.44 -9.10
CA TRP A 469 17.22 0.84 -10.47
C TRP A 469 18.21 0.22 -11.46
N ILE A 470 17.69 -0.26 -12.56
CA ILE A 470 18.47 -0.73 -13.70
C ILE A 470 18.34 0.32 -14.82
N ILE A 471 19.39 1.13 -15.01
CA ILE A 471 19.47 2.06 -16.15
C ILE A 471 19.79 1.24 -17.40
N VAL A 472 18.94 1.35 -18.42
CA VAL A 472 19.06 0.61 -19.68
C VAL A 472 19.41 1.60 -20.78
N GLU A 473 20.60 1.47 -21.36
CA GLU A 473 21.08 2.24 -22.50
C GLU A 473 20.24 1.87 -23.74
N ALA A 474 19.33 2.76 -24.13
CA ALA A 474 18.26 2.42 -25.06
C ALA A 474 18.36 3.10 -26.43
N ASN A 475 19.47 3.80 -26.74
CA ASN A 475 19.72 4.29 -28.07
C ASN A 475 19.75 3.11 -29.09
N SER A 476 20.41 2.01 -28.75
CA SER A 476 20.27 0.75 -29.48
C SER A 476 19.08 -0.07 -28.96
N LYS A 477 18.01 -0.16 -29.76
CA LYS A 477 16.83 -0.99 -29.43
C LYS A 477 17.19 -2.46 -29.21
N TYR A 478 18.23 -2.97 -29.91
CA TYR A 478 18.68 -4.35 -29.78
C TYR A 478 19.38 -4.58 -28.44
N TYR A 479 20.31 -3.70 -28.10
CA TYR A 479 21.02 -3.77 -26.83
C TYR A 479 20.05 -3.68 -25.62
N ALA A 480 19.18 -2.69 -25.64
CA ALA A 480 18.21 -2.45 -24.56
C ALA A 480 17.34 -3.69 -24.27
N ARG A 481 16.80 -4.32 -25.31
CA ARG A 481 15.96 -5.52 -25.18
C ARG A 481 16.72 -6.69 -24.58
N ILE A 482 17.96 -6.88 -24.99
CA ILE A 482 18.82 -7.94 -24.46
C ILE A 482 19.21 -7.65 -23.01
N LYS A 483 19.56 -6.41 -22.67
CA LYS A 483 19.88 -6.02 -21.29
C LYS A 483 18.69 -6.30 -20.34
N VAL A 484 17.48 -5.90 -20.72
CA VAL A 484 16.27 -6.18 -19.92
C VAL A 484 16.08 -7.69 -19.71
N LEU A 485 16.14 -8.49 -20.79
CA LEU A 485 15.98 -9.94 -20.67
C LEU A 485 17.07 -10.59 -19.81
N LYS A 486 18.34 -10.19 -20.00
CA LYS A 486 19.45 -10.69 -19.17
C LYS A 486 19.25 -10.39 -17.69
N THR A 487 18.81 -9.16 -17.38
CA THR A 487 18.55 -8.75 -15.99
C THR A 487 17.45 -9.57 -15.37
N VAL A 488 16.30 -9.76 -16.06
CA VAL A 488 15.19 -10.57 -15.56
C VAL A 488 15.61 -12.01 -15.33
N VAL A 489 16.28 -12.62 -16.30
CA VAL A 489 16.81 -13.99 -16.20
C VAL A 489 17.77 -14.11 -15.03
N GLY A 490 18.75 -13.21 -14.91
CA GLY A 490 19.74 -13.22 -13.83
C GLY A 490 19.11 -13.08 -12.45
N ALA A 491 18.18 -12.14 -12.29
CA ALA A 491 17.49 -11.92 -11.00
C ALA A 491 16.69 -13.14 -10.55
N ILE A 492 16.00 -13.81 -11.46
CA ILE A 492 15.25 -15.04 -11.13
C ILE A 492 16.24 -16.17 -10.77
N GLU A 493 17.33 -16.35 -11.52
CA GLU A 493 18.33 -17.36 -11.20
C GLU A 493 18.99 -17.15 -9.83
N ASP A 494 19.32 -15.90 -9.52
CA ASP A 494 19.95 -15.56 -8.24
C ASP A 494 18.98 -15.76 -7.07
N TYR A 495 17.71 -15.40 -7.25
CA TYR A 495 16.67 -15.70 -6.27
C TYR A 495 16.52 -17.21 -6.02
N LEU A 496 16.49 -18.01 -7.09
CA LEU A 496 16.37 -19.47 -7.00
C LEU A 496 17.58 -20.15 -6.36
N LYS A 497 18.77 -19.56 -6.43
CA LYS A 497 19.99 -20.05 -5.75
C LYS A 497 19.96 -19.76 -4.26
N THR A 498 19.48 -18.58 -3.88
CA THR A 498 19.50 -18.10 -2.48
C THR A 498 18.33 -18.63 -1.66
N HIS A 499 17.21 -19.00 -2.33
CA HIS A 499 15.98 -19.50 -1.68
C HIS A 499 15.70 -20.95 -2.14
N LYS A 500 16.63 -21.86 -1.83
CA LYS A 500 16.49 -23.30 -2.15
C LYS A 500 15.43 -24.01 -1.32
#